data_a68546bd35c6f6828a5c023fa690e332
#
_entry.id   a68546bd35c6f6828a5c023fa690e332
#
_cell.length_a   1.000
_cell.length_b   1.000
_cell.length_c   1.000
_cell.angle_alpha   90.00
_cell.angle_beta   90.00
_cell.angle_gamma   90.00
#
_symmetry.space_group_name_H-M   'P 1'
#
loop_
_entity.id
_entity.type
_entity.pdbx_description
1 polymer ?
#
loop_
_entity_poly.entity_id
_entity_poly.type
_entity_poly.pdbx_seq_one_letter_code
_entity_poly.pdbx_strand_id
1 'polypeptide(L)'
;FEGKIMNIERNSNSYDQYISPGFIDAHVHVESSMLMPVEFSKLVIPNGTVGVIADPHEIANVSGKDGLRYMIESSEGLPLTVYFVIPSCVPATSFDESGAVLSADNIEEFYSESRVLGLGEVMNYVGVVAGDDELEKKIKSALSRGLVVNGHAPLLSGKPLDKYISAGIGDDHECSSAGEAKERIRKGQRIMI
;
A
#
# COMPACT_ATOMS: atom_id res chain seq x y z
N PHE A 1 31.63 3.24 -4.67
CA PHE A 1 32.38 3.60 -3.48
C PHE A 1 31.44 4.27 -2.50
N GLU A 2 31.42 3.85 -1.25
CA GLU A 2 30.51 4.37 -0.22
C GLU A 2 29.02 4.34 -0.61
N GLY A 3 28.59 3.30 -1.28
CA GLY A 3 27.20 3.15 -1.75
C GLY A 3 26.80 4.04 -2.92
N LYS A 4 27.76 4.72 -3.54
CA LYS A 4 27.49 5.61 -4.70
C LYS A 4 28.10 5.05 -5.98
N ILE A 5 27.36 5.21 -7.08
CA ILE A 5 27.87 4.95 -8.42
C ILE A 5 28.81 6.10 -8.79
N MET A 6 30.09 5.80 -9.01
CA MET A 6 31.13 6.80 -9.30
C MET A 6 31.29 7.06 -10.79
N ASN A 7 31.05 6.06 -11.63
CA ASN A 7 31.17 6.18 -13.07
C ASN A 7 30.27 5.17 -13.78
N ILE A 8 29.76 5.54 -14.95
CA ILE A 8 29.02 4.69 -15.88
C ILE A 8 29.62 4.88 -17.27
N GLU A 9 30.19 3.81 -17.83
CA GLU A 9 30.77 3.83 -19.16
C GLU A 9 30.09 2.82 -20.07
N ARG A 10 29.89 3.20 -21.33
CA ARG A 10 29.47 2.26 -22.37
C ARG A 10 30.69 1.56 -22.93
N ASN A 11 30.62 0.25 -23.08
CA ASN A 11 31.61 -0.52 -23.78
C ASN A 11 30.96 -1.52 -24.74
N SER A 12 31.76 -2.16 -25.61
CA SER A 12 31.29 -3.15 -26.58
C SER A 12 31.37 -4.59 -26.09
N ASN A 13 31.69 -4.80 -24.81
CA ASN A 13 31.81 -6.15 -24.26
C ASN A 13 30.43 -6.78 -24.11
N SER A 14 30.35 -8.08 -24.29
CA SER A 14 29.18 -8.89 -23.95
C SER A 14 29.33 -9.46 -22.55
N TYR A 15 28.26 -9.45 -21.77
CA TYR A 15 28.24 -9.96 -20.41
C TYR A 15 27.06 -10.93 -20.25
N ASP A 16 27.30 -11.99 -19.49
CA ASP A 16 26.29 -13.01 -19.19
C ASP A 16 25.48 -12.68 -17.93
N GLN A 17 25.83 -11.60 -17.25
CA GLN A 17 25.21 -11.18 -15.99
C GLN A 17 24.75 -9.73 -16.08
N TYR A 18 23.63 -9.46 -15.39
CA TYR A 18 23.05 -8.13 -15.27
C TYR A 18 23.05 -7.71 -13.80
N ILE A 19 23.30 -6.44 -13.55
CA ILE A 19 23.15 -5.83 -12.22
C ILE A 19 21.99 -4.84 -12.33
N SER A 20 21.04 -4.93 -11.41
CA SER A 20 19.95 -3.98 -11.26
C SER A 20 19.87 -3.48 -9.82
N PRO A 21 19.20 -2.35 -9.56
CA PRO A 21 18.74 -2.03 -8.21
C PRO A 21 17.91 -3.18 -7.65
N GLY A 22 17.87 -3.31 -6.31
CA GLY A 22 16.93 -4.24 -5.68
C GLY A 22 15.49 -3.85 -5.96
N PHE A 23 14.60 -4.83 -5.93
CA PHE A 23 13.18 -4.63 -6.17
C PHE A 23 12.49 -4.00 -4.96
N ILE A 24 11.46 -3.19 -5.26
CA ILE A 24 10.53 -2.66 -4.26
C ILE A 24 9.16 -3.25 -4.58
N ASP A 25 8.59 -3.97 -3.62
CA ASP A 25 7.21 -4.42 -3.70
C ASP A 25 6.30 -3.27 -3.27
N ALA A 26 5.47 -2.80 -4.19
CA ALA A 26 4.67 -1.60 -3.98
C ALA A 26 3.39 -1.84 -3.16
N HIS A 27 3.01 -3.10 -2.93
CA HIS A 27 1.83 -3.46 -2.16
C HIS A 27 1.94 -4.90 -1.64
N VAL A 28 1.97 -5.07 -0.32
CA VAL A 28 2.06 -6.38 0.30
C VAL A 28 1.34 -6.42 1.66
N HIS A 29 0.76 -7.57 1.97
CA HIS A 29 0.27 -7.90 3.30
C HIS A 29 1.25 -8.89 3.93
N VAL A 30 2.14 -8.39 4.79
CA VAL A 30 3.19 -9.21 5.41
C VAL A 30 2.58 -10.34 6.22
N GLU A 31 1.49 -10.07 6.92
CA GLU A 31 0.77 -11.04 7.74
C GLU A 31 0.13 -12.18 6.94
N SER A 32 -0.24 -11.97 5.66
CA SER A 32 -0.71 -13.03 4.76
C SER A 32 0.34 -14.11 4.52
N SER A 33 1.63 -13.77 4.65
CA SER A 33 2.71 -14.76 4.59
C SER A 33 2.80 -15.64 5.84
N MET A 34 2.02 -15.34 6.89
CA MET A 34 2.11 -15.95 8.23
C MET A 34 3.48 -15.78 8.89
N LEU A 35 4.23 -14.78 8.48
CA LEU A 35 5.54 -14.44 9.03
C LEU A 35 5.49 -13.10 9.76
N MET A 36 6.33 -12.97 10.76
CA MET A 36 6.64 -11.68 11.37
C MET A 36 7.55 -10.86 10.45
N PRO A 37 7.58 -9.51 10.53
CA PRO A 37 8.43 -8.67 9.68
C PRO A 37 9.90 -9.11 9.64
N VAL A 38 10.45 -9.57 10.77
CA VAL A 38 11.82 -10.08 10.85
C VAL A 38 12.05 -11.31 9.96
N GLU A 39 11.16 -12.29 10.04
CA GLU A 39 11.29 -13.52 9.25
C GLU A 39 10.93 -13.29 7.78
N PHE A 40 9.96 -12.44 7.50
CA PHE A 40 9.63 -11.98 6.16
C PHE A 40 10.85 -11.33 5.48
N SER A 41 11.55 -10.43 6.20
CA SER A 41 12.78 -9.80 5.72
C SER A 41 13.85 -10.82 5.30
N LYS A 42 14.07 -11.85 6.12
CA LYS A 42 15.04 -12.92 5.81
C LYS A 42 14.66 -13.73 4.56
N LEU A 43 13.36 -13.84 4.29
CA LEU A 43 12.85 -14.58 3.14
C LEU A 43 13.00 -13.78 1.84
N VAL A 44 12.65 -12.48 1.83
CA VAL A 44 12.51 -11.72 0.59
C VAL A 44 13.83 -11.10 0.10
N ILE A 45 14.73 -10.71 1.01
CA ILE A 45 16.00 -10.08 0.65
C ILE A 45 16.88 -10.98 -0.23
N PRO A 46 17.10 -12.27 0.08
CA PRO A 46 17.87 -13.15 -0.78
C PRO A 46 17.30 -13.32 -2.19
N ASN A 47 16.00 -13.01 -2.35
CA ASN A 47 15.28 -13.06 -3.63
C ASN A 47 15.29 -11.70 -4.37
N GLY A 48 15.97 -10.70 -3.84
CA GLY A 48 16.20 -9.42 -4.50
C GLY A 48 15.26 -8.29 -4.09
N THR A 49 14.29 -8.51 -3.20
CA THR A 49 13.41 -7.46 -2.68
C THR A 49 14.09 -6.74 -1.52
N VAL A 50 14.33 -5.44 -1.67
CA VAL A 50 15.03 -4.59 -0.69
C VAL A 50 14.12 -3.60 0.02
N GLY A 51 12.92 -3.43 -0.45
CA GLY A 51 11.90 -2.58 0.15
C GLY A 51 10.51 -3.07 -0.13
N VAL A 52 9.58 -2.78 0.76
CA VAL A 52 8.15 -3.10 0.60
C VAL A 52 7.29 -1.97 1.12
N ILE A 53 6.08 -1.85 0.57
CA ILE A 53 5.01 -1.00 1.11
C ILE A 53 3.93 -1.94 1.64
N ALA A 54 3.81 -2.02 2.96
CA ALA A 54 2.90 -2.92 3.65
C ALA A 54 1.57 -2.22 3.98
N ASP A 55 0.46 -2.91 3.72
CA ASP A 55 -0.88 -2.57 4.22
C ASP A 55 -1.29 -3.60 5.29
N PRO A 56 -1.09 -3.31 6.58
CA PRO A 56 -1.30 -4.27 7.65
C PRO A 56 -2.76 -4.32 8.13
N HIS A 57 -3.73 -4.41 7.20
CA HIS A 57 -5.15 -4.41 7.57
C HIS A 57 -5.59 -5.73 8.22
N GLU A 58 -4.93 -6.84 7.96
CA GLU A 58 -5.29 -8.13 8.56
C GLU A 58 -5.05 -8.13 10.06
N ILE A 59 -3.85 -7.70 10.50
CA ILE A 59 -3.57 -7.59 11.93
C ILE A 59 -4.38 -6.44 12.57
N ALA A 60 -4.66 -5.38 11.82
CA ALA A 60 -5.51 -4.30 12.29
C ALA A 60 -6.95 -4.76 12.55
N ASN A 61 -7.50 -5.67 11.74
CA ASN A 61 -8.80 -6.30 12.00
C ASN A 61 -8.83 -7.12 13.29
N VAL A 62 -7.69 -7.65 13.73
CA VAL A 62 -7.59 -8.44 14.97
C VAL A 62 -7.32 -7.57 16.18
N SER A 63 -6.35 -6.65 16.08
CA SER A 63 -5.77 -5.93 17.22
C SER A 63 -5.81 -4.41 17.09
N GLY A 64 -6.46 -3.87 16.06
CA GLY A 64 -6.62 -2.43 15.88
C GLY A 64 -5.28 -1.69 15.81
N LYS A 65 -5.20 -0.57 16.53
CA LYS A 65 -4.01 0.28 16.58
C LYS A 65 -2.77 -0.43 17.15
N ASP A 66 -2.95 -1.34 18.08
CA ASP A 66 -1.83 -2.08 18.68
C ASP A 66 -1.19 -3.01 17.65
N GLY A 67 -1.99 -3.63 16.76
CA GLY A 67 -1.50 -4.39 15.64
C GLY A 67 -0.67 -3.54 14.66
N LEU A 68 -1.14 -2.33 14.34
CA LEU A 68 -0.40 -1.39 13.50
C LEU A 68 0.93 -0.99 14.13
N ARG A 69 0.93 -0.61 15.41
CA ARG A 69 2.16 -0.27 16.14
C ARG A 69 3.15 -1.41 16.15
N TYR A 70 2.66 -2.61 16.42
CA TYR A 70 3.49 -3.81 16.40
C TYR A 70 4.19 -4.00 15.04
N MET A 71 3.47 -3.87 13.92
CA MET A 71 4.05 -4.02 12.58
C MET A 71 5.11 -2.95 12.30
N ILE A 72 4.85 -1.71 12.68
CA ILE A 72 5.77 -0.59 12.52
C ILE A 72 7.04 -0.82 13.37
N GLU A 73 6.88 -1.07 14.67
CA GLU A 73 8.00 -1.23 15.60
C GLU A 73 8.84 -2.47 15.28
N SER A 74 8.20 -3.63 15.02
CA SER A 74 8.91 -4.89 14.72
C SER A 74 9.65 -4.88 13.39
N SER A 75 9.41 -3.90 12.54
CA SER A 75 10.14 -3.70 11.28
C SER A 75 11.29 -2.69 11.39
N GLU A 76 11.57 -2.15 12.58
CA GLU A 76 12.67 -1.22 12.77
C GLU A 76 14.02 -1.93 12.71
N GLY A 77 15.01 -1.25 12.10
CA GLY A 77 16.39 -1.74 12.02
C GLY A 77 16.58 -3.01 11.18
N LEU A 78 15.55 -3.46 10.45
CA LEU A 78 15.68 -4.58 9.53
C LEU A 78 16.50 -4.19 8.30
N PRO A 79 17.20 -5.17 7.67
CA PRO A 79 17.83 -4.95 6.37
C PRO A 79 16.82 -4.62 5.26
N LEU A 80 15.58 -5.11 5.36
CA LEU A 80 14.47 -4.76 4.49
C LEU A 80 13.91 -3.40 4.90
N THR A 81 13.80 -2.48 3.96
CA THR A 81 13.09 -1.22 4.20
C THR A 81 11.59 -1.46 4.14
N VAL A 82 10.89 -1.26 5.24
CA VAL A 82 9.44 -1.43 5.30
C VAL A 82 8.77 -0.07 5.46
N TYR A 83 8.03 0.35 4.44
CA TYR A 83 7.09 1.45 4.50
C TYR A 83 5.68 0.93 4.75
N PHE A 84 4.80 1.80 5.20
CA PHE A 84 3.43 1.45 5.54
C PHE A 84 2.43 2.37 4.87
N VAL A 85 1.27 1.82 4.54
CA VAL A 85 0.04 2.56 4.36
C VAL A 85 -0.93 2.15 5.47
N ILE A 86 -1.66 3.09 6.03
CA ILE A 86 -2.55 2.81 7.16
C ILE A 86 -3.89 2.34 6.64
N PRO A 87 -4.40 1.19 7.09
CA PRO A 87 -5.64 0.60 6.59
C PRO A 87 -6.83 1.56 6.62
N SER A 88 -7.48 1.71 5.49
CA SER A 88 -8.65 2.58 5.34
C SER A 88 -9.93 1.97 5.89
N CYS A 89 -10.07 0.65 5.76
CA CYS A 89 -11.28 -0.11 6.02
C CYS A 89 -11.02 -1.23 7.02
N VAL A 90 -11.29 -0.96 8.30
CA VAL A 90 -11.24 -1.95 9.39
C VAL A 90 -12.50 -1.79 10.23
N PRO A 91 -13.46 -2.72 10.09
CA PRO A 91 -13.54 -3.81 9.10
C PRO A 91 -13.68 -3.31 7.65
N ALA A 92 -13.58 -4.22 6.69
CA ALA A 92 -13.67 -3.91 5.25
C ALA A 92 -15.04 -3.30 4.90
N THR A 93 -16.11 -3.82 5.48
CA THR A 93 -17.46 -3.30 5.38
C THR A 93 -18.19 -3.34 6.72
N SER A 94 -19.32 -2.63 6.84
CA SER A 94 -20.16 -2.67 8.04
C SER A 94 -20.86 -4.01 8.29
N PHE A 95 -20.74 -4.96 7.37
CA PHE A 95 -21.31 -6.30 7.49
C PHE A 95 -20.31 -7.32 8.02
N ASP A 96 -19.03 -6.95 8.07
CA ASP A 96 -17.97 -7.82 8.54
C ASP A 96 -17.80 -7.73 10.05
N GLU A 97 -17.54 -8.88 10.68
CA GLU A 97 -17.09 -8.95 12.07
C GLU A 97 -15.59 -8.70 12.15
N SER A 98 -15.17 -7.91 13.14
CA SER A 98 -13.78 -7.54 13.33
C SER A 98 -13.47 -7.43 14.82
N GLY A 99 -12.23 -7.71 15.20
CA GLY A 99 -11.72 -7.49 16.56
C GLY A 99 -11.54 -6.01 16.90
N ALA A 100 -11.51 -5.14 15.89
CA ALA A 100 -11.38 -3.69 16.07
C ALA A 100 -12.08 -2.90 14.97
N VAL A 101 -12.34 -1.62 15.25
CA VAL A 101 -12.84 -0.65 14.28
C VAL A 101 -11.87 0.53 14.26
N LEU A 102 -11.40 0.94 13.08
CA LEU A 102 -10.54 2.10 12.94
C LEU A 102 -11.32 3.27 12.33
N SER A 103 -11.54 4.31 13.15
CA SER A 103 -12.10 5.58 12.70
C SER A 103 -11.03 6.48 12.06
N ALA A 104 -11.45 7.58 11.44
CA ALA A 104 -10.54 8.60 10.92
C ALA A 104 -9.60 9.13 12.02
N ASP A 105 -10.12 9.39 13.22
CA ASP A 105 -9.32 9.86 14.36
C ASP A 105 -8.29 8.82 14.81
N ASN A 106 -8.61 7.52 14.71
CA ASN A 106 -7.70 6.45 15.11
C ASN A 106 -6.50 6.32 14.18
N ILE A 107 -6.66 6.61 12.89
CA ILE A 107 -5.59 6.45 11.91
C ILE A 107 -4.70 7.69 11.79
N GLU A 108 -5.19 8.87 12.15
CA GLU A 108 -4.45 10.12 12.04
C GLU A 108 -3.14 10.16 12.83
N GLU A 109 -3.10 9.50 13.99
CA GLU A 109 -1.91 9.45 14.82
C GLU A 109 -0.70 8.81 14.12
N PHE A 110 -0.95 7.89 13.19
CA PHE A 110 0.10 7.20 12.44
C PHE A 110 0.70 8.03 11.30
N TYR A 111 0.02 9.08 10.85
CA TYR A 111 0.52 9.90 9.74
C TYR A 111 1.74 10.77 10.11
N SER A 112 2.10 10.83 11.39
CA SER A 112 3.35 11.43 11.85
C SER A 112 4.56 10.51 11.76
N GLU A 113 4.35 9.22 11.56
CA GLU A 113 5.42 8.24 11.43
C GLU A 113 6.13 8.38 10.07
N SER A 114 7.45 8.49 10.09
CA SER A 114 8.26 8.78 8.90
C SER A 114 8.20 7.69 7.83
N ARG A 115 7.83 6.46 8.20
CA ARG A 115 7.67 5.32 7.30
C ARG A 115 6.24 5.11 6.81
N VAL A 116 5.30 5.96 7.22
CA VAL A 116 3.91 5.93 6.75
C VAL A 116 3.78 6.82 5.54
N LEU A 117 3.39 6.25 4.41
CA LEU A 117 3.28 6.92 3.12
C LEU A 117 1.86 7.43 2.83
N GLY A 118 0.85 6.82 3.46
CA GLY A 118 -0.52 7.19 3.15
C GLY A 118 -1.61 6.33 3.77
N LEU A 119 -2.78 6.44 3.18
CA LEU A 119 -3.94 5.63 3.46
C LEU A 119 -3.89 4.36 2.60
N GLY A 120 -4.07 3.22 3.23
CA GLY A 120 -4.10 1.90 2.59
C GLY A 120 -5.32 1.69 1.71
N GLU A 121 -5.38 0.54 1.11
CA GLU A 121 -6.36 0.21 0.10
C GLU A 121 -7.81 0.51 0.52
N VAL A 122 -8.49 1.32 -0.29
CA VAL A 122 -9.88 1.71 -0.05
C VAL A 122 -10.80 0.63 -0.61
N MET A 123 -10.95 -0.47 0.15
CA MET A 123 -11.74 -1.64 -0.23
C MET A 123 -13.23 -1.37 -0.30
N ASN A 124 -13.76 -0.49 0.56
CA ASN A 124 -15.19 -0.12 0.52
C ASN A 124 -15.49 0.90 -0.58
N TYR A 125 -15.20 0.52 -1.84
CA TYR A 125 -15.50 1.37 -2.99
C TYR A 125 -16.98 1.67 -3.14
N VAL A 126 -17.86 0.80 -2.67
CA VAL A 126 -19.31 1.03 -2.64
C VAL A 126 -19.63 2.21 -1.74
N GLY A 127 -19.03 2.27 -0.55
CA GLY A 127 -19.17 3.39 0.38
C GLY A 127 -18.65 4.71 -0.22
N VAL A 128 -17.49 4.69 -0.89
CA VAL A 128 -16.96 5.88 -1.59
C VAL A 128 -17.94 6.38 -2.64
N VAL A 129 -18.47 5.48 -3.48
CA VAL A 129 -19.44 5.84 -4.53
C VAL A 129 -20.76 6.34 -3.94
N ALA A 130 -21.17 5.81 -2.78
CA ALA A 130 -22.38 6.25 -2.07
C ALA A 130 -22.18 7.56 -1.28
N GLY A 131 -20.94 7.97 -1.02
CA GLY A 131 -20.62 9.17 -0.23
C GLY A 131 -20.62 8.90 1.28
N ASP A 132 -19.95 7.84 1.70
CA ASP A 132 -19.76 7.52 3.12
C ASP A 132 -18.89 8.58 3.80
N ASP A 133 -19.45 9.26 4.80
CA ASP A 133 -18.82 10.39 5.49
C ASP A 133 -17.49 9.99 6.19
N GLU A 134 -17.43 8.78 6.75
CA GLU A 134 -16.24 8.33 7.48
C GLU A 134 -15.08 8.00 6.53
N LEU A 135 -15.38 7.35 5.40
CA LEU A 135 -14.39 7.14 4.35
C LEU A 135 -13.91 8.45 3.74
N GLU A 136 -14.84 9.38 3.50
CA GLU A 136 -14.47 10.70 2.96
C GLU A 136 -13.54 11.46 3.91
N LYS A 137 -13.78 11.40 5.23
CA LYS A 137 -12.89 11.98 6.24
C LYS A 137 -11.49 11.36 6.18
N LYS A 138 -11.38 10.03 6.15
CA LYS A 138 -10.09 9.32 6.06
C LYS A 138 -9.30 9.73 4.82
N ILE A 139 -9.94 9.71 3.66
CA ILE A 139 -9.34 10.08 2.38
C ILE A 139 -8.87 11.56 2.42
N LYS A 140 -9.73 12.48 2.85
CA LYS A 140 -9.40 13.92 2.95
C LYS A 140 -8.27 14.16 3.94
N SER A 141 -8.24 13.45 5.06
CA SER A 141 -7.19 13.54 6.06
C SER A 141 -5.82 13.20 5.47
N ALA A 142 -5.72 12.08 4.74
CA ALA A 142 -4.48 11.69 4.05
C ALA A 142 -4.07 12.72 2.98
N LEU A 143 -4.98 13.08 2.09
CA LEU A 143 -4.71 14.01 0.99
C LEU A 143 -4.29 15.40 1.48
N SER A 144 -4.89 15.91 2.56
CA SER A 144 -4.55 17.22 3.12
C SER A 144 -3.11 17.31 3.65
N ARG A 145 -2.50 16.16 3.93
CA ARG A 145 -1.12 15.99 4.37
C ARG A 145 -0.15 15.69 3.22
N GLY A 146 -0.65 15.62 1.99
CA GLY A 146 0.14 15.25 0.81
C GLY A 146 0.49 13.75 0.76
N LEU A 147 -0.22 12.92 1.52
CA LEU A 147 -0.04 11.47 1.55
C LEU A 147 -0.79 10.81 0.40
N VAL A 148 -0.36 9.61 0.00
CA VAL A 148 -1.03 8.83 -1.03
C VAL A 148 -2.29 8.16 -0.49
N VAL A 149 -3.22 7.82 -1.39
CA VAL A 149 -4.39 7.01 -1.09
C VAL A 149 -4.42 5.86 -2.08
N ASN A 150 -4.26 4.64 -1.58
CA ASN A 150 -4.25 3.44 -2.41
C ASN A 150 -5.68 2.92 -2.67
N GLY A 151 -5.85 2.31 -3.82
CA GLY A 151 -7.13 1.79 -4.26
C GLY A 151 -7.21 0.29 -4.28
N HIS A 152 -8.44 -0.20 -4.15
CA HIS A 152 -8.86 -1.59 -4.25
C HIS A 152 -10.30 -1.63 -4.74
N ALA A 153 -10.51 -1.71 -6.05
CA ALA A 153 -11.85 -1.63 -6.61
C ALA A 153 -12.06 -2.62 -7.77
N PRO A 154 -11.99 -3.94 -7.49
CA PRO A 154 -12.14 -4.95 -8.54
C PRO A 154 -13.47 -4.78 -9.26
N LEU A 155 -13.45 -4.92 -10.59
CA LEU A 155 -14.61 -4.85 -11.49
C LEU A 155 -15.33 -3.48 -11.53
N LEU A 156 -14.92 -2.50 -10.75
CA LEU A 156 -15.50 -1.16 -10.79
C LEU A 156 -15.16 -0.47 -12.11
N SER A 157 -16.15 0.08 -12.80
CA SER A 157 -16.00 0.69 -14.12
C SER A 157 -16.95 1.85 -14.36
N GLY A 158 -16.78 2.59 -15.45
CA GLY A 158 -17.67 3.67 -15.87
C GLY A 158 -17.78 4.81 -14.85
N LYS A 159 -19.00 5.36 -14.68
CA LYS A 159 -19.25 6.48 -13.76
C LYS A 159 -18.97 6.19 -12.28
N PRO A 160 -19.23 4.99 -11.74
CA PRO A 160 -18.80 4.65 -10.38
C PRO A 160 -17.28 4.74 -10.21
N LEU A 161 -16.49 4.26 -11.18
CA LEU A 161 -15.03 4.39 -11.18
C LEU A 161 -14.60 5.86 -11.22
N ASP A 162 -15.29 6.70 -12.02
CA ASP A 162 -15.00 8.15 -12.04
C ASP A 162 -15.17 8.79 -10.67
N LYS A 163 -16.23 8.43 -9.92
CA LYS A 163 -16.43 8.91 -8.54
C LYS A 163 -15.32 8.45 -7.61
N TYR A 164 -14.94 7.17 -7.68
CA TYR A 164 -13.87 6.59 -6.87
C TYR A 164 -12.55 7.30 -7.08
N ILE A 165 -12.15 7.50 -8.34
CA ILE A 165 -10.93 8.23 -8.71
C ILE A 165 -11.02 9.70 -8.28
N SER A 166 -12.16 10.34 -8.47
CA SER A 166 -12.36 11.76 -8.10
C SER A 166 -12.32 12.01 -6.60
N ALA A 167 -12.48 10.97 -5.77
CA ALA A 167 -12.25 11.06 -4.33
C ALA A 167 -10.74 11.21 -3.97
N GLY A 168 -9.84 11.03 -4.94
CA GLY A 168 -8.39 11.19 -4.77
C GLY A 168 -7.63 9.87 -4.64
N ILE A 169 -8.26 8.75 -4.98
CA ILE A 169 -7.65 7.41 -4.93
C ILE A 169 -6.78 7.23 -6.17
N GLY A 170 -5.45 7.13 -5.95
CA GLY A 170 -4.44 7.33 -6.99
C GLY A 170 -4.02 6.09 -7.78
N ASP A 171 -4.37 4.90 -7.32
CA ASP A 171 -3.92 3.63 -7.91
C ASP A 171 -4.94 2.50 -7.73
N ASP A 172 -4.63 1.34 -8.28
CA ASP A 172 -5.38 0.10 -8.08
C ASP A 172 -4.46 -1.11 -8.38
N HIS A 173 -4.60 -2.17 -7.62
CA HIS A 173 -3.83 -3.42 -7.77
C HIS A 173 -4.72 -4.63 -8.08
N GLU A 174 -6.05 -4.43 -8.19
CA GLU A 174 -7.06 -5.49 -8.34
C GLU A 174 -7.57 -5.66 -9.79
N CYS A 175 -6.84 -5.15 -10.77
CA CYS A 175 -7.23 -5.33 -12.15
C CYS A 175 -7.15 -6.79 -12.58
N SER A 176 -8.28 -7.41 -12.86
CA SER A 176 -8.37 -8.80 -13.32
C SER A 176 -8.22 -8.94 -14.84
N SER A 177 -8.22 -7.83 -15.59
CA SER A 177 -8.11 -7.83 -17.03
C SER A 177 -7.38 -6.63 -17.58
N ALA A 178 -6.79 -6.77 -18.76
CA ALA A 178 -6.18 -5.67 -19.50
C ALA A 178 -7.19 -4.56 -19.85
N GLY A 179 -8.48 -4.89 -19.95
CA GLY A 179 -9.56 -3.91 -20.17
C GLY A 179 -9.71 -2.97 -18.98
N GLU A 180 -9.80 -3.52 -17.79
CA GLU A 180 -9.87 -2.77 -16.53
C GLU A 180 -8.64 -1.87 -16.34
N ALA A 181 -7.43 -2.44 -16.48
CA ALA A 181 -6.19 -1.68 -16.34
C ALA A 181 -6.12 -0.49 -17.31
N LYS A 182 -6.50 -0.71 -18.58
CA LYS A 182 -6.54 0.35 -19.59
C LYS A 182 -7.54 1.45 -19.26
N GLU A 183 -8.71 1.09 -18.71
CA GLU A 183 -9.71 2.09 -18.30
C GLU A 183 -9.16 2.97 -17.20
N ARG A 184 -8.59 2.39 -16.14
CA ARG A 184 -8.01 3.11 -15.01
C ARG A 184 -6.87 4.02 -15.43
N ILE A 185 -5.94 3.52 -16.24
CA ILE A 185 -4.82 4.33 -16.77
C ILE A 185 -5.35 5.54 -17.56
N ARG A 186 -6.36 5.35 -18.43
CA ARG A 186 -6.98 6.46 -19.19
C ARG A 186 -7.64 7.49 -18.30
N LYS A 187 -8.10 7.09 -17.11
CA LYS A 187 -8.71 7.94 -16.09
C LYS A 187 -7.72 8.53 -15.10
N GLY A 188 -6.41 8.22 -15.26
CA GLY A 188 -5.32 8.81 -14.50
C GLY A 188 -4.87 8.02 -13.26
N GLN A 189 -5.40 6.83 -13.01
CA GLN A 189 -4.88 5.94 -11.96
C GLN A 189 -3.58 5.24 -12.41
N ARG A 190 -2.72 4.96 -11.44
CA ARG A 190 -1.60 4.03 -11.59
C ARG A 190 -2.09 2.61 -11.40
N ILE A 191 -1.42 1.65 -12.03
CA ILE A 191 -1.72 0.23 -11.86
C ILE A 191 -0.47 -0.45 -11.30
N MET A 192 -0.67 -1.21 -10.23
CA MET A 192 0.31 -2.15 -9.70
C MET A 192 -0.01 -3.54 -10.28
N ILE A 193 0.99 -4.26 -10.79
CA ILE A 193 0.88 -5.56 -11.45
C ILE A 193 1.82 -6.54 -10.77
#